data_797620c254f899413402a8802ca010e0
#
_entry.id   797620c254f899413402a8802ca010e0
#
_cell.length_a   1.000
_cell.length_b   1.000
_cell.length_c   1.000
_cell.angle_alpha   90.00
_cell.angle_beta   90.00
_cell.angle_gamma   90.00
#
_symmetry.space_group_name_H-M   'P 1'
#
loop_
_entity.id
_entity.type
_entity.pdbx_description
1 polymer ?
#
loop_
_entity_poly.entity_id
_entity_poly.type
_entity_poly.pdbx_seq_one_letter_code
_entity_poly.pdbx_strand_id
1 'polypeptide(L)'
;MNYGFIIDNRRCIGCHACTVACKAEHDTPIGVNRTWVKYVEKGVFPETRRVFTVHRCNHCADAPCVEICPVRSLYVRSDGIVDFDRERCIGCKACMQACPYDALHIDPNTRTSTKCNYCAHRIDRGLEPACVIVCPVHAIISGDVDDPHSEIGRTLNRTPVSVRKPEKHTNPKLFYVDADAAALRPELAPSNREYLQAEQSAGVGHFAGKTSAGMDGLLKLLPYSAERLAAAGSAVSQRLLPTGP
;
A
#
# COMPACT_ATOMS: atom_id res chain seq x y z
N MET A 1 -16.75 -16.79 9.52
CA MET A 1 -16.01 -15.51 9.47
C MET A 1 -15.21 -15.46 8.20
N ASN A 2 -15.31 -14.36 7.51
CA ASN A 2 -14.64 -14.14 6.22
C ASN A 2 -14.26 -12.66 6.13
N TYR A 3 -13.08 -12.31 6.58
CA TYR A 3 -12.66 -10.93 6.71
C TYR A 3 -12.38 -10.25 5.36
N GLY A 4 -12.88 -9.02 5.21
CA GLY A 4 -12.67 -8.16 4.05
C GLY A 4 -12.55 -6.69 4.43
N PHE A 5 -12.21 -5.85 3.44
CA PHE A 5 -12.14 -4.41 3.58
C PHE A 5 -13.05 -3.71 2.60
N ILE A 6 -13.60 -2.56 3.01
CA ILE A 6 -14.16 -1.56 2.10
C ILE A 6 -13.34 -0.29 2.20
N ILE A 7 -13.09 0.33 1.05
CA ILE A 7 -12.55 1.69 0.95
C ILE A 7 -13.66 2.60 0.38
N ASP A 8 -14.16 3.51 1.19
CA ASP A 8 -15.11 4.53 0.74
C ASP A 8 -14.34 5.73 0.17
N ASN A 9 -14.25 5.77 -1.16
CA ASN A 9 -13.49 6.81 -1.87
C ASN A 9 -14.14 8.20 -1.78
N ARG A 10 -15.44 8.28 -1.44
CA ARG A 10 -16.15 9.55 -1.19
C ARG A 10 -15.61 10.25 0.05
N ARG A 11 -15.12 9.47 1.02
CA ARG A 11 -14.62 9.93 2.32
C ARG A 11 -13.11 10.07 2.36
N CYS A 12 -12.39 9.29 1.55
CA CYS A 12 -10.92 9.26 1.56
C CYS A 12 -10.33 10.61 1.14
N ILE A 13 -9.53 11.20 2.02
CA ILE A 13 -8.84 12.50 1.80
C ILE A 13 -7.37 12.36 1.42
N GLY A 14 -6.88 11.13 1.24
CA GLY A 14 -5.49 10.88 0.82
C GLY A 14 -4.42 11.23 1.87
N CYS A 15 -4.76 11.28 3.15
CA CYS A 15 -3.85 11.74 4.23
C CYS A 15 -2.69 10.80 4.56
N HIS A 16 -2.64 9.60 4.00
CA HIS A 16 -1.62 8.56 4.24
C HIS A 16 -1.52 8.03 5.69
N ALA A 17 -2.39 8.44 6.61
CA ALA A 17 -2.37 7.94 7.99
C ALA A 17 -2.40 6.39 8.05
N CYS A 18 -3.19 5.74 7.19
CA CYS A 18 -3.24 4.29 7.07
C CYS A 18 -1.89 3.65 6.65
N THR A 19 -1.12 4.32 5.79
CA THR A 19 0.22 3.88 5.38
C THR A 19 1.21 3.97 6.54
N VAL A 20 1.21 5.09 7.26
CA VAL A 20 2.10 5.35 8.39
C VAL A 20 1.80 4.39 9.54
N ALA A 21 0.52 4.25 9.91
CA ALA A 21 0.12 3.33 10.97
C ALA A 21 0.47 1.87 10.64
N CYS A 22 0.30 1.45 9.39
CA CYS A 22 0.69 0.12 8.96
C CYS A 22 2.21 -0.10 9.05
N LYS A 23 3.01 0.94 8.73
CA LYS A 23 4.46 0.87 8.88
C LYS A 23 4.89 0.76 10.34
N ALA A 24 4.31 1.56 11.21
CA ALA A 24 4.60 1.54 12.65
C ALA A 24 4.17 0.22 13.30
N GLU A 25 2.97 -0.29 12.96
CA GLU A 25 2.42 -1.54 13.52
C GLU A 25 3.25 -2.79 13.15
N HIS A 26 3.89 -2.78 11.99
CA HIS A 26 4.55 -3.95 11.42
C HIS A 26 6.05 -3.78 11.22
N ASP A 27 6.65 -2.74 11.76
CA ASP A 27 8.08 -2.39 11.59
C ASP A 27 8.51 -2.49 10.12
N THR A 28 7.65 -1.97 9.23
CA THR A 28 7.88 -2.10 7.79
C THR A 28 9.03 -1.17 7.37
N PRO A 29 10.11 -1.69 6.76
CA PRO A 29 11.28 -0.90 6.40
C PRO A 29 10.96 0.28 5.45
N ILE A 30 11.83 1.28 5.42
CA ILE A 30 11.77 2.37 4.45
C ILE A 30 11.92 1.79 3.03
N GLY A 31 11.15 2.33 2.08
CA GLY A 31 11.17 1.91 0.68
C GLY A 31 10.14 0.84 0.33
N VAL A 32 9.52 0.18 1.30
CA VAL A 32 8.45 -0.80 1.07
C VAL A 32 7.19 -0.46 1.86
N ASN A 33 6.02 -0.82 1.34
CA ASN A 33 4.74 -0.56 1.96
C ASN A 33 3.82 -1.78 1.87
N ARG A 34 3.04 -2.05 2.94
CA ARG A 34 1.98 -3.06 2.94
C ARG A 34 0.63 -2.49 2.53
N THR A 35 0.45 -1.19 2.72
CA THR A 35 -0.68 -0.41 2.22
C THR A 35 -0.17 0.94 1.74
N TRP A 36 -0.78 1.48 0.69
CA TRP A 36 -0.39 2.76 0.08
C TRP A 36 -1.60 3.46 -0.51
N VAL A 37 -1.48 4.76 -0.70
CA VAL A 37 -2.53 5.58 -1.31
C VAL A 37 -2.07 6.01 -2.69
N LYS A 38 -2.89 5.78 -3.70
CA LYS A 38 -2.75 6.36 -5.03
C LYS A 38 -3.64 7.58 -5.15
N TYR A 39 -3.20 8.56 -5.93
CA TYR A 39 -4.03 9.67 -6.33
C TYR A 39 -3.90 9.92 -7.84
N VAL A 40 -5.00 10.35 -8.41
CA VAL A 40 -5.10 10.68 -9.84
C VAL A 40 -5.70 12.07 -9.94
N GLU A 41 -5.03 12.96 -10.65
CA GLU A 41 -5.56 14.27 -10.99
C GLU A 41 -6.21 14.22 -12.37
N LYS A 42 -7.40 14.80 -12.48
CA LYS A 42 -8.19 14.84 -13.71
C LYS A 42 -8.63 16.27 -14.00
N GLY A 43 -8.87 16.54 -15.28
CA GLY A 43 -9.35 17.81 -15.76
C GLY A 43 -8.24 18.79 -16.11
N VAL A 44 -8.65 19.98 -16.52
CA VAL A 44 -7.76 21.09 -16.93
C VAL A 44 -8.06 22.27 -16.02
N PHE A 45 -7.01 22.96 -15.59
CA PHE A 45 -7.21 24.17 -14.77
C PHE A 45 -8.17 25.16 -15.44
N PRO A 46 -9.16 25.74 -14.69
CA PRO A 46 -9.35 25.67 -13.25
C PRO A 46 -10.17 24.45 -12.75
N GLU A 47 -10.73 23.63 -13.64
CA GLU A 47 -11.62 22.54 -13.30
C GLU A 47 -10.83 21.23 -13.09
N THR A 48 -10.00 21.19 -12.07
CA THR A 48 -9.22 19.98 -11.71
C THR A 48 -9.83 19.24 -10.53
N ARG A 49 -9.76 17.91 -10.57
CA ARG A 49 -10.19 17.02 -9.48
C ARG A 49 -9.07 16.06 -9.14
N ARG A 50 -8.85 15.85 -7.84
CA ARG A 50 -7.95 14.82 -7.33
C ARG A 50 -8.77 13.74 -6.62
N VAL A 51 -8.60 12.49 -7.03
CA VAL A 51 -9.23 11.32 -6.41
C VAL A 51 -8.18 10.45 -5.74
N PHE A 52 -8.52 9.86 -4.61
CA PHE A 52 -7.64 9.05 -3.79
C PHE A 52 -8.13 7.62 -3.72
N THR A 53 -7.23 6.65 -3.70
CA THR A 53 -7.57 5.24 -3.57
C THR A 53 -6.52 4.51 -2.75
N VAL A 54 -6.96 3.79 -1.73
CA VAL A 54 -6.08 2.99 -0.87
C VAL A 54 -5.90 1.60 -1.46
N HIS A 55 -4.66 1.19 -1.63
CA HIS A 55 -4.28 -0.11 -2.16
C HIS A 55 -3.56 -0.96 -1.11
N ARG A 56 -3.80 -2.26 -1.15
CA ARG A 56 -3.20 -3.27 -0.27
C ARG A 56 -3.46 -4.67 -0.80
N CYS A 57 -3.07 -5.70 -0.05
CA CYS A 57 -3.49 -7.07 -0.33
C CYS A 57 -5.03 -7.16 -0.31
N ASN A 58 -5.59 -7.83 -1.31
CA ASN A 58 -7.03 -7.97 -1.47
C ASN A 58 -7.61 -9.17 -0.71
N HIS A 59 -6.78 -9.95 -0.03
CA HIS A 59 -7.18 -11.17 0.69
C HIS A 59 -8.13 -12.04 -0.13
N CYS A 60 -7.72 -12.33 -1.37
CA CYS A 60 -8.50 -13.07 -2.36
C CYS A 60 -8.97 -14.41 -1.80
N ALA A 61 -10.20 -14.81 -2.13
CA ALA A 61 -10.68 -16.17 -1.84
C ALA A 61 -9.91 -17.19 -2.66
N ASP A 62 -9.72 -16.90 -3.96
CA ASP A 62 -8.87 -17.68 -4.86
C ASP A 62 -7.53 -16.95 -4.98
N ALA A 63 -6.61 -17.27 -4.09
CA ALA A 63 -5.37 -16.52 -3.91
C ALA A 63 -4.21 -17.12 -4.74
N PRO A 64 -3.86 -16.58 -5.92
CA PRO A 64 -2.82 -17.16 -6.78
C PRO A 64 -1.44 -17.15 -6.13
N CYS A 65 -1.20 -16.23 -5.20
CA CYS A 65 0.04 -16.19 -4.43
C CYS A 65 0.19 -17.34 -3.44
N VAL A 66 -0.93 -17.91 -2.97
CA VAL A 66 -0.95 -19.12 -2.13
C VAL A 66 -0.68 -20.35 -2.98
N GLU A 67 -1.36 -20.47 -4.11
CA GLU A 67 -1.25 -21.63 -5.02
C GLU A 67 0.16 -21.79 -5.57
N ILE A 68 0.82 -20.70 -5.97
CA ILE A 68 2.16 -20.73 -6.57
C ILE A 68 3.27 -20.96 -5.54
N CYS A 69 3.00 -20.87 -4.24
CA CYS A 69 4.05 -20.92 -3.23
C CYS A 69 4.60 -22.37 -3.03
N PRO A 70 5.84 -22.68 -3.46
CA PRO A 70 6.35 -24.04 -3.44
C PRO A 70 6.56 -24.59 -2.02
N VAL A 71 6.77 -23.68 -1.05
CA VAL A 71 7.02 -24.04 0.36
C VAL A 71 5.82 -23.77 1.27
N ARG A 72 4.66 -23.39 0.68
CA ARG A 72 3.44 -23.08 1.43
C ARG A 72 3.65 -22.06 2.55
N SER A 73 4.55 -21.09 2.32
CA SER A 73 4.75 -19.97 3.22
C SER A 73 3.54 -19.03 3.23
N LEU A 74 2.82 -18.92 2.11
CA LEU A 74 1.55 -18.19 2.00
C LEU A 74 0.40 -19.20 2.18
N TYR A 75 -0.60 -18.84 2.96
CA TYR A 75 -1.76 -19.68 3.24
C TYR A 75 -3.01 -18.87 3.54
N VAL A 76 -4.16 -19.49 3.40
CA VAL A 76 -5.45 -18.90 3.79
C VAL A 76 -5.83 -19.43 5.17
N ARG A 77 -6.11 -18.54 6.11
CA ARG A 77 -6.63 -18.85 7.44
C ARG A 77 -8.11 -19.23 7.37
N SER A 78 -8.62 -19.89 8.42
CA SER A 78 -10.04 -20.26 8.53
C SER A 78 -11.01 -19.07 8.52
N ASP A 79 -10.52 -17.87 8.85
CA ASP A 79 -11.25 -16.61 8.81
C ASP A 79 -11.11 -15.88 7.46
N GLY A 80 -10.58 -16.55 6.45
CA GLY A 80 -10.41 -16.03 5.10
C GLY A 80 -9.26 -15.06 4.92
N ILE A 81 -8.50 -14.74 5.95
CA ILE A 81 -7.31 -13.89 5.83
C ILE A 81 -6.22 -14.67 5.10
N VAL A 82 -5.65 -14.09 4.05
CA VAL A 82 -4.43 -14.61 3.43
C VAL A 82 -3.25 -14.14 4.27
N ASP A 83 -2.55 -15.05 4.93
CA ASP A 83 -1.42 -14.78 5.79
C ASP A 83 -0.12 -15.38 5.25
N PHE A 84 0.99 -15.20 5.94
CA PHE A 84 2.30 -15.71 5.53
C PHE A 84 3.18 -16.08 6.73
N ASP A 85 3.96 -17.14 6.53
CA ASP A 85 4.98 -17.62 7.46
C ASP A 85 6.36 -17.24 6.92
N ARG A 86 7.08 -16.40 7.66
CA ARG A 86 8.41 -15.91 7.27
C ARG A 86 9.47 -16.98 7.34
N GLU A 87 9.36 -17.92 8.30
CA GLU A 87 10.35 -18.95 8.53
C GLU A 87 10.39 -19.97 7.38
N ARG A 88 9.22 -20.22 6.77
CA ARG A 88 9.11 -21.09 5.59
C ARG A 88 9.54 -20.41 4.30
N CYS A 89 9.57 -19.09 4.25
CA CYS A 89 9.78 -18.36 3.01
C CYS A 89 11.23 -18.44 2.53
N ILE A 90 11.43 -18.93 1.31
CA ILE A 90 12.75 -19.01 0.65
C ILE A 90 13.09 -17.79 -0.23
N GLY A 91 12.23 -16.77 -0.26
CA GLY A 91 12.46 -15.54 -1.04
C GLY A 91 12.43 -15.70 -2.56
N CYS A 92 11.81 -16.74 -3.12
CA CYS A 92 11.81 -17.04 -4.55
C CYS A 92 11.04 -16.04 -5.42
N LYS A 93 10.26 -15.13 -4.84
CA LYS A 93 9.47 -14.06 -5.50
C LYS A 93 8.34 -14.53 -6.42
N ALA A 94 8.07 -15.82 -6.56
CA ALA A 94 7.00 -16.34 -7.41
C ALA A 94 5.63 -15.73 -7.06
N CYS A 95 5.33 -15.56 -5.77
CA CYS A 95 4.10 -14.94 -5.28
C CYS A 95 3.92 -13.47 -5.72
N MET A 96 5.02 -12.73 -5.91
CA MET A 96 4.96 -11.35 -6.41
C MET A 96 4.54 -11.31 -7.87
N GLN A 97 5.02 -12.27 -8.68
CA GLN A 97 4.64 -12.37 -10.10
C GLN A 97 3.20 -12.84 -10.28
N ALA A 98 2.74 -13.74 -9.41
CA ALA A 98 1.38 -14.25 -9.44
C ALA A 98 0.33 -13.24 -8.99
N CYS A 99 0.70 -12.25 -8.16
CA CYS A 99 -0.25 -11.29 -7.62
C CYS A 99 -0.63 -10.23 -8.65
N PRO A 100 -1.89 -10.14 -9.10
CA PRO A 100 -2.28 -9.12 -10.06
C PRO A 100 -2.39 -7.71 -9.47
N TYR A 101 -2.26 -7.58 -8.15
CA TYR A 101 -2.47 -6.32 -7.41
C TYR A 101 -1.17 -5.67 -6.92
N ASP A 102 -0.01 -6.28 -7.18
CA ASP A 102 1.30 -5.82 -6.70
C ASP A 102 1.37 -5.66 -5.16
N ALA A 103 0.64 -6.52 -4.44
CA ALA A 103 0.46 -6.37 -3.01
C ALA A 103 1.53 -7.05 -2.15
N LEU A 104 2.49 -7.74 -2.78
CA LEU A 104 3.61 -8.40 -2.11
C LEU A 104 4.92 -7.69 -2.42
N HIS A 105 5.81 -7.69 -1.45
CA HIS A 105 7.18 -7.20 -1.62
C HIS A 105 8.16 -8.10 -0.85
N ILE A 106 9.44 -7.99 -1.15
CA ILE A 106 10.49 -8.62 -0.35
C ILE A 106 10.92 -7.63 0.73
N ASP A 107 10.89 -8.08 1.95
CA ASP A 107 11.46 -7.34 3.07
C ASP A 107 12.99 -7.28 2.90
N PRO A 108 13.60 -6.10 2.83
CA PRO A 108 15.03 -5.96 2.60
C PRO A 108 15.88 -6.53 3.75
N ASN A 109 15.34 -6.58 4.97
CA ASN A 109 16.07 -7.06 6.14
C ASN A 109 16.04 -8.58 6.25
N THR A 110 14.86 -9.19 6.07
CA THR A 110 14.68 -10.65 6.20
C THR A 110 14.82 -11.40 4.88
N ARG A 111 14.80 -10.69 3.74
CA ARG A 111 14.78 -11.25 2.38
C ARG A 111 13.60 -12.19 2.10
N THR A 112 12.56 -12.12 2.90
CA THR A 112 11.33 -12.90 2.76
C THR A 112 10.20 -12.08 2.18
N SER A 113 9.22 -12.76 1.57
CA SER A 113 8.02 -12.10 1.05
C SER A 113 7.14 -11.61 2.20
N THR A 114 6.70 -10.37 2.13
CA THR A 114 5.72 -9.79 3.06
C THR A 114 4.60 -9.07 2.32
N LYS A 115 3.47 -8.88 3.01
CA LYS A 115 2.29 -8.18 2.52
C LYS A 115 1.39 -7.75 3.67
N CYS A 116 0.29 -7.06 3.39
CA CYS A 116 -0.77 -6.90 4.37
C CYS A 116 -1.29 -8.29 4.79
N ASN A 117 -1.30 -8.55 6.10
CA ASN A 117 -1.85 -9.76 6.71
C ASN A 117 -3.10 -9.47 7.55
N TYR A 118 -3.82 -8.39 7.22
CA TYR A 118 -5.02 -7.95 7.93
C TYR A 118 -4.77 -7.56 9.40
N CYS A 119 -3.52 -7.33 9.80
CA CYS A 119 -3.13 -7.22 11.22
C CYS A 119 -3.61 -8.43 12.06
N ALA A 120 -3.37 -9.66 11.58
CA ALA A 120 -3.88 -10.89 12.19
C ALA A 120 -3.64 -10.95 13.70
N HIS A 121 -2.48 -10.50 14.18
CA HIS A 121 -2.14 -10.43 15.60
C HIS A 121 -3.06 -9.50 16.43
N ARG A 122 -3.71 -8.51 15.77
CA ARG A 122 -4.72 -7.65 16.40
C ARG A 122 -6.09 -8.30 16.36
N ILE A 123 -6.46 -8.86 15.18
CA ILE A 123 -7.73 -9.59 14.99
C ILE A 123 -7.86 -10.73 15.99
N ASP A 124 -6.79 -11.50 16.21
CA ASP A 124 -6.76 -12.62 17.17
C ASP A 124 -7.00 -12.15 18.63
N ARG A 125 -6.88 -10.85 18.89
CA ARG A 125 -7.19 -10.20 20.19
C ARG A 125 -8.51 -9.44 20.19
N GLY A 126 -9.32 -9.56 19.14
CA GLY A 126 -10.58 -8.82 18.99
C GLY A 126 -10.40 -7.32 18.69
N LEU A 127 -9.23 -6.90 18.22
CA LEU A 127 -8.93 -5.52 17.88
C LEU A 127 -9.00 -5.30 16.37
N GLU A 128 -9.42 -4.12 15.95
CA GLU A 128 -9.41 -3.72 14.56
C GLU A 128 -8.00 -3.52 14.00
N PRO A 129 -7.80 -3.66 12.66
CA PRO A 129 -6.54 -3.34 12.01
C PRO A 129 -6.11 -1.88 12.27
N ALA A 130 -4.82 -1.65 12.46
CA ALA A 130 -4.27 -0.32 12.76
C ALA A 130 -4.66 0.75 11.74
N CYS A 131 -4.72 0.39 10.46
CA CYS A 131 -5.11 1.30 9.38
C CYS A 131 -6.60 1.70 9.40
N VAL A 132 -7.47 0.93 10.04
CA VAL A 132 -8.89 1.24 10.25
C VAL A 132 -9.02 2.27 11.36
N ILE A 133 -8.44 1.97 12.52
CA ILE A 133 -8.52 2.83 13.71
C ILE A 133 -7.97 4.23 13.44
N VAL A 134 -6.87 4.33 12.71
CA VAL A 134 -6.20 5.61 12.46
C VAL A 134 -6.89 6.47 11.40
N CYS A 135 -7.86 5.95 10.67
CA CYS A 135 -8.50 6.66 9.57
C CYS A 135 -9.39 7.80 10.10
N PRO A 136 -9.00 9.09 9.97
CA PRO A 136 -9.70 10.20 10.62
C PRO A 136 -11.09 10.45 10.05
N VAL A 137 -11.36 9.96 8.85
CA VAL A 137 -12.63 10.13 8.15
C VAL A 137 -13.41 8.81 8.00
N HIS A 138 -12.95 7.75 8.66
CA HIS A 138 -13.56 6.43 8.62
C HIS A 138 -13.85 5.95 7.18
N ALA A 139 -12.89 6.16 6.28
CA ALA A 139 -12.99 5.73 4.89
C ALA A 139 -12.61 4.26 4.70
N ILE A 140 -12.00 3.63 5.71
CA ILE A 140 -11.59 2.22 5.69
C ILE A 140 -12.47 1.48 6.67
N ILE A 141 -13.26 0.54 6.15
CA ILE A 141 -14.14 -0.33 6.94
C ILE A 141 -13.58 -1.74 6.87
N SER A 142 -13.56 -2.44 7.98
CA SER A 142 -13.13 -3.84 8.08
C SER A 142 -14.16 -4.68 8.81
N GLY A 143 -14.18 -5.98 8.54
CA GLY A 143 -15.07 -6.91 9.26
C GLY A 143 -15.34 -8.18 8.49
N ASP A 144 -16.26 -8.97 9.03
CA ASP A 144 -16.77 -10.20 8.42
C ASP A 144 -17.76 -9.86 7.30
N VAL A 145 -17.41 -10.21 6.06
CA VAL A 145 -18.26 -9.93 4.88
C VAL A 145 -19.49 -10.82 4.82
N ASP A 146 -19.48 -11.94 5.53
CA ASP A 146 -20.58 -12.89 5.57
C ASP A 146 -21.61 -12.55 6.67
N ASP A 147 -21.26 -11.65 7.61
CA ASP A 147 -22.18 -11.19 8.65
C ASP A 147 -22.97 -9.96 8.16
N PRO A 148 -24.28 -10.09 7.89
CA PRO A 148 -25.11 -8.97 7.44
C PRO A 148 -25.30 -7.88 8.49
N HIS A 149 -25.02 -8.17 9.77
CA HIS A 149 -25.12 -7.23 10.87
C HIS A 149 -23.83 -6.45 11.14
N SER A 150 -22.72 -6.88 10.56
CA SER A 150 -21.45 -6.14 10.59
C SER A 150 -21.55 -4.82 9.81
N GLU A 151 -20.68 -3.85 10.09
CA GLU A 151 -20.64 -2.60 9.33
C GLU A 151 -20.34 -2.85 7.86
N ILE A 152 -19.37 -3.75 7.58
CA ILE A 152 -19.00 -4.11 6.22
C ILE A 152 -20.15 -4.80 5.48
N GLY A 153 -20.83 -5.76 6.12
CA GLY A 153 -21.97 -6.48 5.54
C GLY A 153 -23.13 -5.53 5.22
N ARG A 154 -23.47 -4.62 6.15
CA ARG A 154 -24.49 -3.59 5.90
C ARG A 154 -24.13 -2.68 4.73
N THR A 155 -22.87 -2.31 4.61
CA THR A 155 -22.38 -1.44 3.52
C THR A 155 -22.44 -2.16 2.18
N LEU A 156 -22.00 -3.43 2.12
CA LEU A 156 -22.08 -4.26 0.90
C LEU A 156 -23.50 -4.47 0.41
N ASN A 157 -24.46 -4.60 1.34
CA ASN A 157 -25.87 -4.81 1.00
C ASN A 157 -26.59 -3.53 0.54
N ARG A 158 -26.10 -2.35 0.90
CA ARG A 158 -26.78 -1.07 0.64
C ARG A 158 -26.12 -0.23 -0.44
N THR A 159 -24.85 -0.43 -0.70
CA THR A 159 -24.06 0.46 -1.55
C THR A 159 -23.41 -0.35 -2.67
N PRO A 160 -23.50 0.09 -3.92
CA PRO A 160 -22.76 -0.55 -5.01
C PRO A 160 -21.25 -0.42 -4.77
N VAL A 161 -20.56 -1.53 -4.94
CA VAL A 161 -19.11 -1.60 -4.77
C VAL A 161 -18.44 -2.10 -6.05
N SER A 162 -17.21 -1.74 -6.23
CA SER A 162 -16.34 -2.26 -7.29
C SER A 162 -15.13 -2.97 -6.69
N VAL A 163 -14.50 -3.80 -7.49
CA VAL A 163 -13.24 -4.48 -7.16
C VAL A 163 -12.19 -4.20 -8.21
N ARG A 164 -10.91 -4.33 -7.87
CA ARG A 164 -9.82 -4.21 -8.83
C ARG A 164 -9.70 -5.49 -9.64
N LYS A 165 -9.46 -5.34 -10.95
CA LYS A 165 -9.11 -6.43 -11.89
C LYS A 165 -10.05 -7.66 -11.77
N PRO A 166 -11.38 -7.49 -11.89
CA PRO A 166 -12.32 -8.59 -11.80
C PRO A 166 -12.07 -9.69 -12.85
N GLU A 167 -11.48 -9.33 -13.98
CA GLU A 167 -11.08 -10.24 -15.06
C GLU A 167 -9.98 -11.25 -14.65
N LYS A 168 -9.38 -11.09 -13.48
CA LYS A 168 -8.38 -12.03 -12.94
C LYS A 168 -8.99 -13.15 -12.13
N HIS A 169 -10.30 -13.13 -11.89
CA HIS A 169 -11.08 -14.18 -11.21
C HIS A 169 -10.50 -14.63 -9.87
N THR A 170 -9.89 -13.71 -9.12
CA THR A 170 -9.25 -14.02 -7.82
C THR A 170 -10.20 -13.87 -6.64
N ASN A 171 -11.46 -13.50 -6.88
CA ASN A 171 -12.48 -13.22 -5.85
C ASN A 171 -11.93 -12.35 -4.71
N PRO A 172 -11.56 -11.07 -5.00
CA PRO A 172 -10.93 -10.19 -4.03
C PRO A 172 -11.94 -9.75 -2.96
N LYS A 173 -11.47 -9.66 -1.70
CA LYS A 173 -12.24 -9.16 -0.55
C LYS A 173 -11.83 -7.74 -0.14
N LEU A 174 -11.34 -6.96 -1.07
CA LEU A 174 -11.14 -5.52 -0.96
C LEU A 174 -12.08 -4.83 -1.94
N PHE A 175 -13.07 -4.17 -1.37
CA PHE A 175 -14.15 -3.51 -2.10
C PHE A 175 -13.95 -1.99 -2.08
N TYR A 176 -14.47 -1.33 -3.09
CA TYR A 176 -14.40 0.12 -3.23
C TYR A 176 -15.78 0.71 -3.47
N VAL A 177 -16.15 1.70 -2.69
CA VAL A 177 -17.35 2.51 -2.89
C VAL A 177 -16.97 3.75 -3.67
N ASP A 178 -17.68 4.02 -4.75
CA ASP A 178 -17.51 5.22 -5.62
C ASP A 178 -16.04 5.43 -6.06
N ALA A 179 -15.38 4.35 -6.45
CA ALA A 179 -14.00 4.44 -6.91
C ALA A 179 -13.92 4.86 -8.38
N ASP A 180 -13.04 5.80 -8.65
CA ASP A 180 -12.72 6.19 -10.01
C ASP A 180 -12.02 5.06 -10.77
N ALA A 181 -12.47 4.79 -12.00
CA ALA A 181 -11.89 3.71 -12.82
C ALA A 181 -10.39 3.90 -13.07
N ALA A 182 -9.92 5.13 -13.28
CA ALA A 182 -8.49 5.41 -13.47
C ALA A 182 -7.68 5.19 -12.19
N ALA A 183 -8.28 5.40 -11.01
CA ALA A 183 -7.62 5.13 -9.74
C ALA A 183 -7.53 3.63 -9.43
N LEU A 184 -8.54 2.84 -9.86
CA LEU A 184 -8.53 1.38 -9.73
C LEU A 184 -7.61 0.70 -10.74
N ARG A 185 -7.51 1.26 -11.95
CA ARG A 185 -6.75 0.74 -13.09
C ARG A 185 -5.90 1.84 -13.70
N PRO A 186 -4.80 2.24 -13.04
CA PRO A 186 -3.94 3.33 -13.53
C PRO A 186 -3.39 3.08 -14.93
N GLU A 187 -3.24 1.81 -15.30
CA GLU A 187 -2.81 1.39 -16.63
C GLU A 187 -3.79 1.75 -17.76
N LEU A 188 -5.05 1.99 -17.41
CA LEU A 188 -6.10 2.39 -18.36
C LEU A 188 -6.28 3.93 -18.41
N ALA A 189 -5.61 4.66 -17.54
CA ALA A 189 -5.66 6.11 -17.60
C ALA A 189 -5.01 6.59 -18.90
N PRO A 190 -5.65 7.52 -19.64
CA PRO A 190 -5.05 8.08 -20.83
C PRO A 190 -3.68 8.70 -20.51
N SER A 191 -2.70 8.46 -21.35
CA SER A 191 -1.36 9.03 -21.24
C SER A 191 -1.29 10.51 -21.63
N ASN A 192 -2.45 11.16 -21.78
CA ASN A 192 -2.58 12.55 -22.16
C ASN A 192 -2.45 13.48 -20.93
N ARG A 193 -2.41 14.79 -21.19
CA ARG A 193 -2.22 15.83 -20.17
C ARG A 193 -3.38 15.96 -19.17
N GLU A 194 -4.49 15.23 -19.36
CA GLU A 194 -5.65 15.27 -18.47
C GLU A 194 -5.45 14.42 -17.19
N TYR A 195 -4.44 13.56 -17.17
CA TYR A 195 -4.17 12.69 -16.03
C TYR A 195 -2.74 12.84 -15.56
N LEU A 196 -2.59 13.32 -14.34
CA LEU A 196 -1.36 13.24 -13.58
C LEU A 196 -1.53 12.14 -12.54
N GLN A 197 -0.65 11.15 -12.57
CA GLN A 197 -0.64 10.07 -11.60
C GLN A 197 0.56 10.23 -10.68
N ALA A 198 0.32 10.25 -9.38
CA ALA A 198 1.38 10.07 -8.41
C ALA A 198 1.13 8.76 -7.66
N GLU A 199 2.13 7.94 -7.64
CA GLU A 199 2.07 6.59 -7.11
C GLU A 199 3.10 6.41 -6.01
N GLN A 200 2.65 6.07 -4.81
CA GLN A 200 3.51 5.50 -3.80
C GLN A 200 3.50 3.99 -3.98
N SER A 201 4.56 3.45 -4.56
CA SER A 201 4.63 2.02 -4.81
C SER A 201 4.83 1.22 -3.53
N ALA A 202 4.24 0.03 -3.49
CA ALA A 202 4.38 -0.89 -2.39
C ALA A 202 5.70 -1.67 -2.38
N GLY A 203 6.53 -1.56 -3.39
CA GLY A 203 7.72 -2.43 -3.51
C GLY A 203 8.94 -1.77 -4.15
N VAL A 204 10.10 -2.22 -3.74
CA VAL A 204 11.41 -1.78 -4.25
C VAL A 204 11.58 -2.07 -5.77
N GLY A 205 10.83 -3.05 -6.30
CA GLY A 205 10.92 -3.44 -7.71
C GLY A 205 10.37 -2.41 -8.70
N HIS A 206 9.47 -1.52 -8.27
CA HIS A 206 8.91 -0.49 -9.14
C HIS A 206 9.83 0.74 -9.30
N PHE A 207 10.81 0.93 -8.43
CA PHE A 207 11.75 2.04 -8.53
C PHE A 207 12.91 1.78 -9.50
N ALA A 208 13.25 0.53 -9.79
CA ALA A 208 14.44 0.19 -10.57
C ALA A 208 14.40 0.58 -12.07
N GLY A 209 13.22 0.89 -12.62
CA GLY A 209 13.06 1.18 -14.05
C GLY A 209 12.86 2.65 -14.45
N LYS A 210 12.57 3.55 -13.48
CA LYS A 210 12.21 4.95 -13.80
C LYS A 210 13.04 6.02 -13.09
N THR A 211 13.98 5.63 -12.22
CA THR A 211 14.75 6.57 -11.41
C THR A 211 16.01 7.10 -12.06
N SER A 212 16.56 6.45 -13.07
CA SER A 212 17.82 6.91 -13.70
C SER A 212 17.68 8.20 -14.51
N ALA A 213 16.52 8.45 -15.14
CA ALA A 213 16.32 9.66 -15.94
C ALA A 213 15.72 10.85 -15.17
N GLY A 214 15.02 10.60 -14.05
CA GLY A 214 14.33 11.65 -13.27
C GLY A 214 15.16 12.23 -12.15
N MET A 215 16.00 11.42 -11.50
CA MET A 215 16.85 11.90 -10.39
C MET A 215 18.04 12.73 -10.85
N ASP A 216 18.64 12.42 -11.98
CA ASP A 216 19.73 13.25 -12.55
C ASP A 216 19.23 14.65 -12.95
N GLY A 217 17.97 14.79 -13.34
CA GLY A 217 17.34 16.09 -13.60
C GLY A 217 17.06 16.89 -12.33
N LEU A 218 16.61 16.22 -11.25
CA LEU A 218 16.28 16.88 -9.99
C LEU A 218 17.51 17.31 -9.20
N LEU A 219 18.60 16.51 -9.23
CA LEU A 219 19.86 16.84 -8.61
C LEU A 219 20.55 18.05 -9.25
N LYS A 220 20.30 18.29 -10.54
CA LYS A 220 20.80 19.48 -11.25
C LYS A 220 20.02 20.76 -10.91
N LEU A 221 18.81 20.65 -10.36
CA LEU A 221 17.95 21.78 -9.95
C LEU A 221 18.14 22.16 -8.48
N LEU A 222 18.82 21.34 -7.68
CA LEU A 222 19.10 21.68 -6.28
C LEU A 222 20.36 22.55 -6.22
N PRO A 223 20.32 23.76 -5.62
CA PRO A 223 21.47 24.65 -5.52
C PRO A 223 22.56 24.17 -4.54
N TYR A 224 22.45 22.94 -4.06
CA TYR A 224 23.38 22.32 -3.11
C TYR A 224 24.17 21.19 -3.80
N SER A 225 25.41 21.49 -4.22
CA SER A 225 26.37 20.44 -4.60
C SER A 225 26.86 19.68 -3.36
N ALA A 226 27.21 18.42 -3.53
CA ALA A 226 27.77 17.57 -2.46
C ALA A 226 28.98 18.21 -1.74
N GLU A 227 29.72 19.07 -2.43
CA GLU A 227 30.86 19.85 -1.89
C GLU A 227 30.43 20.84 -0.80
N ARG A 228 29.22 21.44 -0.90
CA ARG A 228 28.72 22.36 0.14
C ARG A 228 28.21 21.63 1.39
N LEU A 229 27.76 20.40 1.27
CA LEU A 229 27.40 19.56 2.42
C LEU A 229 28.63 19.11 3.20
N ALA A 230 29.72 18.80 2.51
CA ALA A 230 31.01 18.49 3.15
C ALA A 230 31.61 19.71 3.89
N ALA A 231 31.49 20.90 3.31
CA ALA A 231 31.95 22.15 3.94
C ALA A 231 31.07 22.54 5.17
N ALA A 232 29.78 22.27 5.15
CA ALA A 232 28.91 22.52 6.29
C ALA A 232 29.15 21.53 7.46
N GLY A 233 29.49 20.27 7.17
CA GLY A 233 29.85 19.27 8.16
C GLY A 233 31.15 19.61 8.92
N SER A 234 32.16 20.17 8.24
CA SER A 234 33.43 20.57 8.86
C SER A 234 33.30 21.79 9.77
N ALA A 235 32.37 22.72 9.44
CA ALA A 235 32.15 23.94 10.24
C ALA A 235 31.39 23.65 11.55
N VAL A 236 30.57 22.61 11.62
CA VAL A 236 29.87 22.18 12.84
C VAL A 236 30.82 21.45 13.79
N SER A 237 31.78 20.68 13.27
CA SER A 237 32.74 19.93 14.10
C SER A 237 33.74 20.84 14.82
N GLN A 238 34.04 22.02 14.28
CA GLN A 238 34.97 22.98 14.91
C GLN A 238 34.34 23.82 16.04
N ARG A 239 33.03 23.81 16.20
CA ARG A 239 32.34 24.56 17.27
C ARG A 239 32.05 23.77 18.53
N LEU A 240 32.44 22.50 18.59
CA LEU A 240 32.13 21.62 19.74
C LEU A 240 33.35 21.20 20.58
N LEU A 241 34.48 21.87 20.46
CA LEU A 241 35.61 21.67 21.37
C LEU A 241 35.60 22.78 22.42
N PRO A 242 35.47 22.46 23.72
CA PRO A 242 35.61 23.43 24.82
C PRO A 242 37.08 23.82 24.92
N THR A 243 37.37 25.12 24.83
CA THR A 243 38.64 25.70 25.31
C THR A 243 38.59 25.73 26.82
N GLY A 244 39.21 24.79 27.47
CA GLY A 244 39.47 24.83 28.90
C GLY A 244 40.87 25.42 29.16
N PRO A 245 41.13 25.92 30.40
CA PRO A 245 42.19 26.81 30.77
C PRO A 245 43.58 26.20 30.68
#